data_972058754a52f5dbedb021dbbc048dd0
#
_entry.id   972058754a52f5dbedb021dbbc048dd0
#
_cell.length_a   1.000
_cell.length_b   1.000
_cell.length_c   1.000
_cell.angle_alpha   90.00
_cell.angle_beta   90.00
_cell.angle_gamma   90.00
#
_symmetry.space_group_name_H-M   'P 1'
#
loop_
_entity.id
_entity.type
_entity.pdbx_description
1 polymer ?
#
loop_
_entity_poly.entity_id
_entity_poly.type
_entity_poly.pdbx_seq_one_letter_code
_entity_poly.pdbx_strand_id
1 'polypeptide(L)'
;MGYRNSYWNLERNAIVTFKGTCRLSKGTIINVFNGGHLSFGDKFTGNANLLLSCASHIEFGDDNLLGWNVTIMDNDGGHLVVSKDGEKQLNSPSPIIIGDHVWIAAETSILKSTQIPANSIIGFRSILCGFKHAEQNVVIAGSTPHIVKNDINWLH
;
A
#
# COMPACT_ATOMS: atom_id res chain seq x y z
N MET A 1 -14.05 -17.61 11.14
CA MET A 1 -13.81 -16.58 10.12
C MET A 1 -13.63 -17.24 8.76
N GLY A 2 -14.58 -17.10 7.85
CA GLY A 2 -14.44 -17.62 6.49
C GLY A 2 -13.46 -16.76 5.70
N TYR A 3 -12.42 -17.35 5.13
CA TYR A 3 -11.55 -16.67 4.18
C TYR A 3 -12.30 -16.48 2.88
N ARG A 4 -12.30 -15.25 2.34
CA ARG A 4 -12.83 -14.96 1.01
C ARG A 4 -11.91 -15.57 -0.05
N ASN A 5 -12.44 -15.86 -1.23
CA ASN A 5 -11.60 -16.19 -2.38
C ASN A 5 -10.77 -14.97 -2.77
N SER A 6 -9.55 -15.21 -3.25
CA SER A 6 -8.75 -14.14 -3.85
C SER A 6 -9.36 -13.71 -5.18
N TYR A 7 -9.30 -12.43 -5.48
CA TYR A 7 -9.89 -11.84 -6.69
C TYR A 7 -8.97 -10.79 -7.29
N TRP A 8 -8.82 -10.84 -8.61
CA TRP A 8 -8.02 -9.89 -9.37
C TRP A 8 -8.88 -9.27 -10.46
N ASN A 9 -8.95 -7.95 -10.47
CA ASN A 9 -9.58 -7.17 -11.54
C ASN A 9 -8.51 -6.28 -12.19
N LEU A 10 -8.17 -6.59 -13.43
CA LEU A 10 -7.20 -5.83 -14.22
C LEU A 10 -7.93 -5.18 -15.37
N GLU A 11 -8.01 -3.86 -15.37
CA GLU A 11 -8.65 -3.10 -16.43
C GLU A 11 -7.72 -2.90 -17.64
N ARG A 12 -8.22 -2.21 -18.67
CA ARG A 12 -7.44 -1.91 -19.88
C ARG A 12 -6.15 -1.17 -19.51
N ASN A 13 -5.03 -1.53 -20.13
CA ASN A 13 -3.70 -0.95 -19.89
C ASN A 13 -3.21 -1.04 -18.43
N ALA A 14 -3.84 -1.86 -17.58
CA ALA A 14 -3.30 -2.16 -16.26
C ALA A 14 -2.00 -2.95 -16.38
N ILE A 15 -1.01 -2.60 -15.58
CA ILE A 15 0.28 -3.28 -15.54
C ILE A 15 0.52 -3.81 -14.13
N VAL A 16 0.84 -5.10 -14.03
CA VAL A 16 1.33 -5.70 -12.78
C VAL A 16 2.71 -6.28 -13.03
N THR A 17 3.69 -5.82 -12.27
CA THR A 17 5.08 -6.23 -12.39
C THR A 17 5.52 -7.03 -11.16
N PHE A 18 6.19 -8.16 -11.39
CA PHE A 18 6.84 -8.94 -10.35
C PHE A 18 8.35 -8.97 -10.62
N LYS A 19 9.15 -8.42 -9.70
CA LYS A 19 10.61 -8.39 -9.81
C LYS A 19 11.27 -9.66 -9.25
N GLY A 20 10.49 -10.53 -8.60
CA GLY A 20 10.97 -11.77 -8.00
C GLY A 20 9.84 -12.56 -7.36
N THR A 21 10.10 -13.18 -6.23
CA THR A 21 9.12 -14.01 -5.51
C THR A 21 8.03 -13.15 -4.87
N CYS A 22 6.77 -13.49 -5.15
CA CYS A 22 5.62 -12.83 -4.55
C CYS A 22 4.67 -13.88 -3.95
N ARG A 23 4.39 -13.79 -2.66
CA ARG A 23 3.46 -14.66 -1.93
C ARG A 23 2.24 -13.88 -1.51
N LEU A 24 1.06 -14.30 -1.95
CA LEU A 24 -0.21 -13.71 -1.60
C LEU A 24 -1.11 -14.77 -0.96
N SER A 25 -1.59 -14.47 0.23
CA SER A 25 -2.46 -15.37 0.99
C SER A 25 -3.92 -15.24 0.56
N LYS A 26 -4.77 -16.13 1.11
CA LYS A 26 -6.22 -16.18 0.83
C LYS A 26 -6.93 -14.86 1.11
N GLY A 27 -7.94 -14.56 0.33
CA GLY A 27 -8.77 -13.35 0.47
C GLY A 27 -8.12 -12.09 -0.06
N THR A 28 -6.97 -12.19 -0.74
CA THR A 28 -6.33 -11.04 -1.40
C THR A 28 -7.19 -10.53 -2.54
N ILE A 29 -7.45 -9.23 -2.55
CA ILE A 29 -8.15 -8.52 -3.62
C ILE A 29 -7.20 -7.54 -4.26
N ILE A 30 -7.01 -7.65 -5.58
CA ILE A 30 -6.19 -6.73 -6.36
C ILE A 30 -7.05 -6.11 -7.45
N ASN A 31 -7.23 -4.79 -7.39
CA ASN A 31 -7.86 -4.00 -8.44
C ASN A 31 -6.79 -3.09 -9.05
N VAL A 32 -6.53 -3.22 -10.34
CA VAL A 32 -5.69 -2.28 -11.08
C VAL A 32 -6.53 -1.65 -12.17
N PHE A 33 -6.82 -0.37 -12.00
CA PHE A 33 -7.65 0.41 -12.92
C PHE A 33 -6.91 0.74 -14.20
N ASN A 34 -7.63 1.30 -15.16
CA ASN A 34 -7.11 1.64 -16.48
C ASN A 34 -5.84 2.52 -16.36
N GLY A 35 -4.73 2.00 -16.89
CA GLY A 35 -3.43 2.65 -16.86
C GLY A 35 -2.70 2.60 -15.51
N GLY A 36 -3.27 1.96 -14.48
CA GLY A 36 -2.62 1.77 -13.20
C GLY A 36 -1.42 0.82 -13.29
N HIS A 37 -0.40 1.08 -12.51
CA HIS A 37 0.82 0.26 -12.45
C HIS A 37 1.11 -0.18 -11.02
N LEU A 38 0.97 -1.48 -10.76
CA LEU A 38 1.27 -2.14 -9.49
C LEU A 38 2.57 -2.94 -9.63
N SER A 39 3.58 -2.65 -8.82
CA SER A 39 4.88 -3.32 -8.87
C SER A 39 5.24 -3.94 -7.53
N PHE A 40 5.64 -5.22 -7.56
CA PHE A 40 6.15 -5.96 -6.42
C PHE A 40 7.65 -6.19 -6.59
N GLY A 41 8.45 -5.83 -5.57
CA GLY A 41 9.83 -6.21 -5.44
C GLY A 41 10.01 -7.72 -5.18
N ASP A 42 11.24 -8.17 -5.04
CA ASP A 42 11.53 -9.57 -4.68
C ASP A 42 11.14 -9.87 -3.24
N LYS A 43 10.83 -11.14 -2.92
CA LYS A 43 10.45 -11.64 -1.60
C LYS A 43 9.26 -10.94 -0.93
N PHE A 44 8.32 -10.45 -1.74
CA PHE A 44 7.10 -9.86 -1.21
C PHE A 44 6.20 -10.92 -0.55
N THR A 45 5.67 -10.61 0.62
CA THR A 45 4.70 -11.45 1.33
C THR A 45 3.49 -10.64 1.78
N GLY A 46 2.31 -10.93 1.23
CA GLY A 46 1.02 -10.39 1.66
C GLY A 46 0.20 -11.45 2.39
N ASN A 47 -0.11 -11.22 3.67
CA ASN A 47 -0.96 -12.10 4.45
C ASN A 47 -2.45 -11.96 4.08
N ALA A 48 -3.31 -12.74 4.75
CA ALA A 48 -4.71 -12.90 4.37
C ALA A 48 -5.50 -11.57 4.38
N ASN A 49 -6.44 -11.46 3.44
CA ASN A 49 -7.34 -10.33 3.26
C ASN A 49 -6.63 -9.01 2.90
N LEU A 50 -5.54 -9.09 2.16
CA LEU A 50 -4.89 -7.91 1.59
C LEU A 50 -5.78 -7.28 0.51
N LEU A 51 -6.00 -5.96 0.58
CA LEU A 51 -6.65 -5.17 -0.46
C LEU A 51 -5.65 -4.22 -1.10
N LEU A 52 -5.41 -4.38 -2.40
CA LEU A 52 -4.65 -3.45 -3.22
C LEU A 52 -5.57 -2.82 -4.27
N SER A 53 -5.62 -1.49 -4.32
CA SER A 53 -6.41 -0.73 -5.28
C SER A 53 -5.51 0.33 -5.92
N CYS A 54 -5.13 0.10 -7.19
CA CYS A 54 -4.15 0.88 -7.91
C CYS A 54 -4.76 1.55 -9.14
N ALA A 55 -4.83 2.86 -9.16
CA ALA A 55 -5.30 3.65 -10.30
C ALA A 55 -4.19 4.51 -10.93
N SER A 56 -3.10 4.73 -10.23
CA SER A 56 -1.93 5.47 -10.67
C SER A 56 -0.68 4.58 -10.57
N HIS A 57 -0.07 4.55 -9.40
CA HIS A 57 1.15 3.78 -9.20
C HIS A 57 1.30 3.33 -7.73
N ILE A 58 1.45 2.03 -7.53
CA ILE A 58 1.83 1.46 -6.24
C ILE A 58 3.10 0.64 -6.46
N GLU A 59 4.17 0.98 -5.76
CA GLU A 59 5.45 0.28 -5.83
C GLU A 59 5.86 -0.23 -4.46
N PHE A 60 6.19 -1.51 -4.42
CA PHE A 60 6.85 -2.16 -3.28
C PHE A 60 8.30 -2.44 -3.66
N GLY A 61 9.23 -2.06 -2.79
CA GLY A 61 10.61 -2.51 -2.83
C GLY A 61 10.73 -4.01 -2.49
N ASP A 62 11.95 -4.45 -2.27
CA ASP A 62 12.23 -5.85 -1.96
C ASP A 62 11.94 -6.19 -0.49
N ASP A 63 11.69 -7.48 -0.20
CA ASP A 63 11.58 -8.06 1.14
C ASP A 63 10.50 -7.42 2.03
N ASN A 64 9.34 -7.11 1.46
CA ASN A 64 8.23 -6.52 2.18
C ASN A 64 7.30 -7.57 2.79
N LEU A 65 6.86 -7.34 4.03
CA LEU A 65 5.90 -8.18 4.76
C LEU A 65 4.66 -7.36 5.15
N LEU A 66 3.49 -7.78 4.65
CA LEU A 66 2.20 -7.19 4.99
C LEU A 66 1.41 -8.14 5.88
N GLY A 67 0.92 -7.62 6.99
CA GLY A 67 0.05 -8.33 7.95
C GLY A 67 -1.34 -8.61 7.38
N TRP A 68 -2.22 -9.16 8.23
CA TRP A 68 -3.62 -9.45 7.85
C TRP A 68 -4.45 -8.17 7.73
N ASN A 69 -5.44 -8.18 6.84
CA ASN A 69 -6.41 -7.08 6.67
C ASN A 69 -5.73 -5.73 6.37
N VAL A 70 -4.64 -5.73 5.64
CA VAL A 70 -3.98 -4.50 5.18
C VAL A 70 -4.70 -3.97 3.94
N THR A 71 -4.91 -2.66 3.89
CA THR A 71 -5.50 -1.96 2.75
C THR A 71 -4.50 -0.95 2.18
N ILE A 72 -4.24 -1.01 0.88
CA ILE A 72 -3.37 -0.05 0.19
C ILE A 72 -4.11 0.49 -1.04
N MET A 73 -4.36 1.80 -1.08
CA MET A 73 -5.14 2.45 -2.12
C MET A 73 -4.51 3.78 -2.53
N ASP A 74 -4.16 3.93 -3.79
CA ASP A 74 -3.67 5.19 -4.35
C ASP A 74 -4.78 6.09 -4.90
N ASN A 75 -6.03 5.72 -4.69
CA ASN A 75 -7.24 6.35 -5.23
C ASN A 75 -8.39 6.31 -4.22
N ASP A 76 -9.51 6.95 -4.55
CA ASP A 76 -10.70 7.03 -3.71
C ASP A 76 -11.86 6.17 -4.27
N GLY A 77 -11.55 5.03 -4.90
CA GLY A 77 -12.55 4.07 -5.38
C GLY A 77 -13.33 4.50 -6.63
N GLY A 78 -12.79 5.42 -7.42
CA GLY A 78 -13.38 5.85 -8.69
C GLY A 78 -14.42 6.97 -8.61
N HIS A 79 -14.72 7.47 -7.42
CA HIS A 79 -15.60 8.62 -7.26
C HIS A 79 -14.84 9.94 -7.45
N LEU A 80 -15.47 10.90 -8.14
CA LEU A 80 -14.89 12.22 -8.36
C LEU A 80 -15.33 13.19 -7.29
N VAL A 81 -14.36 13.84 -6.65
CA VAL A 81 -14.57 15.02 -5.83
C VAL A 81 -14.07 16.21 -6.64
N VAL A 82 -14.95 17.18 -6.85
CA VAL A 82 -14.64 18.38 -7.64
C VAL A 82 -14.78 19.65 -6.80
N SER A 83 -14.16 20.72 -7.25
CA SER A 83 -14.36 22.06 -6.67
C SER A 83 -15.85 22.47 -6.73
N LYS A 84 -16.25 23.42 -5.89
CA LYS A 84 -17.66 23.85 -5.79
C LYS A 84 -18.24 24.30 -7.13
N ASP A 85 -17.43 24.89 -8.00
CA ASP A 85 -17.80 25.30 -9.37
C ASP A 85 -17.78 24.12 -10.37
N GLY A 86 -17.29 22.94 -9.98
CA GLY A 86 -17.21 21.76 -10.84
C GLY A 86 -16.02 21.75 -11.81
N GLU A 87 -15.17 22.76 -11.80
CA GLU A 87 -14.12 22.92 -12.82
C GLU A 87 -12.85 22.09 -12.51
N LYS A 88 -12.58 21.80 -11.24
CA LYS A 88 -11.32 21.14 -10.82
C LYS A 88 -11.59 19.85 -10.06
N GLN A 89 -10.97 18.75 -10.51
CA GLN A 89 -10.89 17.51 -9.71
C GLN A 89 -9.95 17.70 -8.52
N LEU A 90 -10.41 17.32 -7.32
CA LEU A 90 -9.69 17.49 -6.06
C LEU A 90 -9.08 16.19 -5.53
N ASN A 91 -9.52 15.05 -6.01
CA ASN A 91 -9.15 13.74 -5.48
C ASN A 91 -8.48 12.82 -6.51
N SER A 92 -7.64 13.37 -7.37
CA SER A 92 -6.89 12.55 -8.32
C SER A 92 -6.10 11.44 -7.61
N PRO A 93 -5.94 10.26 -8.23
CA PRO A 93 -5.03 9.23 -7.77
C PRO A 93 -3.61 9.79 -7.61
N SER A 94 -2.87 9.29 -6.62
CA SER A 94 -1.50 9.75 -6.37
C SER A 94 -0.63 8.59 -5.84
N PRO A 95 0.62 8.45 -6.31
CA PRO A 95 1.44 7.29 -6.07
C PRO A 95 1.66 6.94 -4.60
N ILE A 96 1.83 5.63 -4.34
CA ILE A 96 2.31 5.08 -3.08
C ILE A 96 3.63 4.36 -3.36
N ILE A 97 4.67 4.73 -2.63
CA ILE A 97 6.00 4.13 -2.75
C ILE A 97 6.40 3.55 -1.39
N ILE A 98 6.68 2.26 -1.37
CA ILE A 98 7.10 1.54 -0.18
C ILE A 98 8.52 1.02 -0.43
N GLY A 99 9.45 1.42 0.43
CA GLY A 99 10.86 1.04 0.33
C GLY A 99 11.12 -0.45 0.56
N ASP A 100 12.39 -0.81 0.58
CA ASP A 100 12.80 -2.19 0.84
C ASP A 100 12.67 -2.54 2.31
N HIS A 101 12.44 -3.82 2.60
CA HIS A 101 12.42 -4.37 3.95
C HIS A 101 11.46 -3.62 4.90
N VAL A 102 10.22 -3.44 4.45
CA VAL A 102 9.17 -2.78 5.24
C VAL A 102 8.19 -3.82 5.77
N TRP A 103 7.92 -3.75 7.07
CA TRP A 103 6.85 -4.52 7.69
C TRP A 103 5.65 -3.63 7.97
N ILE A 104 4.53 -3.91 7.31
CA ILE A 104 3.25 -3.25 7.56
C ILE A 104 2.42 -4.19 8.45
N ALA A 105 2.19 -3.80 9.70
CA ALA A 105 1.42 -4.59 10.64
C ALA A 105 -0.06 -4.69 10.24
N ALA A 106 -0.77 -5.65 10.85
CA ALA A 106 -2.16 -5.95 10.51
C ALA A 106 -3.11 -4.75 10.68
N GLU A 107 -4.23 -4.78 9.97
CA GLU A 107 -5.33 -3.80 10.02
C GLU A 107 -4.90 -2.35 9.69
N THR A 108 -3.80 -2.19 8.98
CA THR A 108 -3.22 -0.90 8.58
C THR A 108 -3.76 -0.47 7.22
N SER A 109 -3.97 0.84 7.05
CA SER A 109 -4.36 1.46 5.79
C SER A 109 -3.28 2.41 5.28
N ILE A 110 -2.78 2.16 4.06
CA ILE A 110 -1.85 3.04 3.35
C ILE A 110 -2.60 3.67 2.18
N LEU A 111 -2.75 4.97 2.23
CA LEU A 111 -3.52 5.73 1.26
C LEU A 111 -2.61 6.61 0.39
N LYS A 112 -3.18 7.17 -0.65
CA LYS A 112 -2.51 7.95 -1.70
C LYS A 112 -1.50 8.98 -1.19
N SER A 113 -0.53 9.32 -2.01
CA SER A 113 0.55 10.28 -1.72
C SER A 113 1.47 9.87 -0.57
N THR A 114 1.54 8.57 -0.23
CA THR A 114 2.36 8.08 0.88
C THR A 114 3.69 7.52 0.38
N GLN A 115 4.76 7.85 1.09
CA GLN A 115 6.09 7.26 0.89
C GLN A 115 6.61 6.70 2.21
N ILE A 116 6.90 5.40 2.24
CA ILE A 116 7.42 4.70 3.42
C ILE A 116 8.89 4.41 3.18
N PRO A 117 9.78 4.87 4.08
CA PRO A 117 11.22 4.64 3.95
C PRO A 117 11.56 3.16 4.19
N ALA A 118 12.70 2.73 3.63
CA ALA A 118 13.20 1.37 3.80
C ALA A 118 13.49 1.01 5.27
N ASN A 119 13.56 -0.28 5.56
CA ASN A 119 13.87 -0.85 6.88
C ASN A 119 12.93 -0.38 8.00
N SER A 120 11.68 -0.12 7.68
CA SER A 120 10.73 0.50 8.62
C SER A 120 9.57 -0.43 8.96
N ILE A 121 8.91 -0.13 10.08
CA ILE A 121 7.71 -0.83 10.53
C ILE A 121 6.56 0.16 10.57
N ILE A 122 5.41 -0.23 10.02
CA ILE A 122 4.16 0.50 10.22
C ILE A 122 3.34 -0.25 11.28
N GLY A 123 3.05 0.44 12.37
CA GLY A 123 2.38 -0.14 13.52
C GLY A 123 0.93 -0.57 13.23
N PHE A 124 0.44 -1.50 14.06
CA PHE A 124 -0.91 -2.05 13.98
C PHE A 124 -2.00 -0.95 13.96
N ARG A 125 -3.01 -1.09 13.11
CA ARG A 125 -4.12 -0.13 12.94
C ARG A 125 -3.72 1.29 12.61
N SER A 126 -2.59 1.50 11.98
CA SER A 126 -2.18 2.83 11.53
C SER A 126 -2.89 3.23 10.23
N ILE A 127 -3.06 4.53 10.03
CA ILE A 127 -3.61 5.10 8.80
C ILE A 127 -2.62 6.15 8.27
N LEU A 128 -2.00 5.87 7.12
CA LEU A 128 -1.08 6.78 6.46
C LEU A 128 -1.73 7.34 5.19
N CYS A 129 -1.91 8.66 5.15
CA CYS A 129 -2.43 9.37 3.98
C CYS A 129 -1.57 10.61 3.75
N GLY A 130 -0.94 10.74 2.58
CA GLY A 130 -0.05 11.85 2.30
C GLY A 130 1.23 11.88 3.16
N PHE A 131 1.51 10.79 3.87
CA PHE A 131 2.68 10.69 4.73
C PHE A 131 3.95 10.49 3.90
N LYS A 132 4.97 11.30 4.17
CA LYS A 132 6.28 11.20 3.52
C LYS A 132 7.36 11.44 4.57
N HIS A 133 8.30 10.51 4.64
CA HIS A 133 9.44 10.61 5.54
C HIS A 133 10.67 9.99 4.88
N ALA A 134 11.83 10.57 5.09
CA ALA A 134 13.08 10.13 4.49
C ALA A 134 13.93 9.24 5.42
N GLU A 135 13.72 9.35 6.74
CA GLU A 135 14.49 8.60 7.73
C GLU A 135 14.09 7.13 7.72
N GLN A 136 15.08 6.27 7.58
CA GLN A 136 14.93 4.81 7.58
C GLN A 136 15.08 4.24 8.99
N ASN A 137 14.82 2.94 9.14
CA ASN A 137 14.99 2.22 10.42
C ASN A 137 14.10 2.77 11.54
N VAL A 138 12.84 3.09 11.19
CA VAL A 138 11.87 3.72 12.10
C VAL A 138 10.61 2.89 12.27
N VAL A 139 9.94 3.06 13.41
CA VAL A 139 8.55 2.64 13.60
C VAL A 139 7.65 3.86 13.43
N ILE A 140 6.71 3.77 12.50
CA ILE A 140 5.68 4.78 12.24
C ILE A 140 4.34 4.22 12.68
N ALA A 141 3.58 4.94 13.47
CA ALA A 141 2.28 4.48 13.95
C ALA A 141 1.27 5.60 14.17
N GLY A 142 -0.01 5.22 14.19
CA GLY A 142 -1.14 6.08 14.53
C GLY A 142 -2.03 6.44 13.34
N SER A 143 -3.23 6.95 13.63
CA SER A 143 -4.15 7.53 12.64
C SER A 143 -3.79 8.97 12.27
N THR A 144 -2.98 9.62 13.10
CA THR A 144 -2.13 10.75 12.76
C THR A 144 -0.70 10.22 12.83
N PRO A 145 -0.17 9.72 11.70
CA PRO A 145 1.07 8.95 11.71
C PRO A 145 2.27 9.80 12.12
N HIS A 146 3.08 9.24 13.00
CA HIS A 146 4.33 9.85 13.46
C HIS A 146 5.36 8.77 13.78
N ILE A 147 6.64 9.13 13.84
CA ILE A 147 7.69 8.24 14.27
C ILE A 147 7.57 8.03 15.77
N VAL A 148 7.42 6.77 16.19
CA VAL A 148 7.33 6.37 17.60
C VAL A 148 8.63 5.75 18.11
N LYS A 149 9.52 5.32 17.21
CA LYS A 149 10.83 4.76 17.55
C LYS A 149 11.78 4.87 16.38
N ASN A 150 13.03 5.17 16.68
CA ASN A 150 14.16 5.24 15.74
C ASN A 150 15.13 4.07 15.98
N ASP A 151 16.10 3.91 15.10
CA ASP A 151 17.19 2.96 15.20
C ASP A 151 16.73 1.51 15.41
N ILE A 152 15.72 1.10 14.67
CA ILE A 152 15.18 -0.26 14.71
C ILE A 152 15.66 -1.09 13.51
N ASN A 153 15.58 -2.38 13.67
CA ASN A 153 15.55 -3.37 12.61
C ASN A 153 14.49 -4.41 12.95
N TRP A 154 14.03 -5.18 11.96
CA TRP A 154 13.12 -6.29 12.19
C TRP A 154 13.60 -7.54 11.42
N LEU A 155 13.19 -8.69 11.88
CA LEU A 155 13.56 -9.98 11.29
C LEU A 155 12.30 -10.81 11.03
N HIS A 156 12.34 -11.64 9.99
CA HIS A 156 11.27 -12.60 9.66
C HIS A 156 11.12 -13.69 10.71
#